data_e2e40b1ea8d74f35a3e7482dbd260fd8
#
_entry.id   e2e40b1ea8d74f35a3e7482dbd260fd8
#
_cell.length_a   1.000
_cell.length_b   1.000
_cell.length_c   1.000
_cell.angle_alpha   90.00
_cell.angle_beta   90.00
_cell.angle_gamma   90.00
#
_symmetry.space_group_name_H-M   'P 1'
#
loop_
_entity.id
_entity.type
_entity.pdbx_description
1 polymer ?
#
loop_
_entity_poly.entity_id
_entity_poly.type
_entity_poly.pdbx_seq_one_letter_code
_entity_poly.pdbx_strand_id
1 'polypeptide(L)'
;MTIEKLNEMIHSALKIGATLQVEVLRSVLAAVKKASIDERCEITEELIDKMLLKEQKIIQEMIDTCPVSRQDLLEEYQAKKDIIDFFAPHIITEPTEVRHMVEQILVEAEIDLESANKGQVMKIVMPKIKGKVDMKVANQCITELFNQ
;
A
#
# COMPACT_ATOMS: atom_id res chain seq x y z
N MET A 1 3.18 6.50 7.89
CA MET A 1 4.35 6.28 8.80
C MET A 1 5.43 7.32 8.50
N THR A 2 6.00 7.97 9.52
CA THR A 2 7.11 8.92 9.35
C THR A 2 8.46 8.21 9.34
N ILE A 3 9.51 8.87 8.83
CA ILE A 3 10.88 8.31 8.84
C ILE A 3 11.42 8.14 10.25
N GLU A 4 11.09 9.04 11.16
CA GLU A 4 11.44 8.97 12.57
C GLU A 4 10.82 7.72 13.21
N LYS A 5 9.56 7.47 12.94
CA LYS A 5 8.83 6.29 13.43
C LYS A 5 9.43 5.00 12.90
N LEU A 6 9.80 4.97 11.63
CA LEU A 6 10.48 3.80 11.03
C LEU A 6 11.83 3.52 11.71
N ASN A 7 12.62 4.56 11.98
CA ASN A 7 13.89 4.43 12.70
C ASN A 7 13.68 3.95 14.16
N GLU A 8 12.70 4.50 14.87
CA GLU A 8 12.35 4.07 16.24
C GLU A 8 11.97 2.58 16.28
N MET A 9 11.20 2.11 15.30
CA MET A 9 10.83 0.70 15.19
C MET A 9 12.03 -0.21 14.96
N ILE A 10 12.97 0.22 14.11
CA ILE A 10 14.24 -0.52 13.90
C ILE A 10 15.03 -0.60 15.20
N HIS A 11 15.16 0.52 15.93
CA HIS A 11 15.88 0.53 17.21
C HIS A 11 15.19 -0.35 18.27
N SER A 12 13.87 -0.32 18.32
CA SER A 12 13.09 -1.16 19.24
C SER A 12 13.26 -2.64 18.93
N ALA A 13 13.20 -3.01 17.65
CA ALA A 13 13.41 -4.38 17.20
C ALA A 13 14.84 -4.88 17.50
N LEU A 14 15.85 -4.00 17.35
CA LEU A 14 17.23 -4.32 17.73
C LEU A 14 17.38 -4.61 19.22
N LYS A 15 16.73 -3.80 20.07
CA LYS A 15 16.80 -3.98 21.54
C LYS A 15 16.23 -5.30 22.02
N ILE A 16 15.17 -5.80 21.37
CA ILE A 16 14.53 -7.07 21.72
C ILE A 16 15.09 -8.26 20.96
N GLY A 17 16.07 -8.07 20.09
CA GLY A 17 16.69 -9.12 19.29
C GLY A 17 15.80 -9.67 18.17
N ALA A 18 14.81 -8.93 17.71
CA ALA A 18 13.92 -9.30 16.60
C ALA A 18 14.63 -9.13 15.24
N THR A 19 15.59 -10.00 14.95
CA THR A 19 16.49 -9.87 13.78
C THR A 19 15.77 -9.83 12.46
N LEU A 20 14.73 -10.65 12.27
CA LEU A 20 13.94 -10.70 11.04
C LEU A 20 13.17 -9.39 10.82
N GLN A 21 12.59 -8.83 11.88
CA GLN A 21 11.91 -7.54 11.83
C GLN A 21 12.88 -6.40 11.49
N VAL A 22 14.08 -6.42 12.06
CA VAL A 22 15.14 -5.46 11.72
C VAL A 22 15.51 -5.54 10.25
N GLU A 23 15.66 -6.76 9.72
CA GLU A 23 16.00 -6.99 8.31
C GLU A 23 14.92 -6.40 7.38
N VAL A 24 13.65 -6.73 7.62
CA VAL A 24 12.52 -6.21 6.82
C VAL A 24 12.43 -4.69 6.88
N LEU A 25 12.50 -4.09 8.07
CA LEU A 25 12.40 -2.64 8.22
C LEU A 25 13.60 -1.89 7.62
N ARG A 26 14.80 -2.45 7.69
CA ARG A 26 15.99 -1.89 7.03
C ARG A 26 15.91 -1.97 5.53
N SER A 27 15.34 -3.03 4.97
CA SER A 27 15.06 -3.13 3.53
C SER A 27 14.13 -2.01 3.07
N VAL A 28 13.05 -1.78 3.79
CA VAL A 28 12.13 -0.65 3.53
C VAL A 28 12.85 0.69 3.63
N LEU A 29 13.63 0.92 4.69
CA LEU A 29 14.39 2.17 4.88
C LEU A 29 15.37 2.42 3.72
N ALA A 30 16.08 1.38 3.28
CA ALA A 30 16.99 1.48 2.14
C ALA A 30 16.24 1.82 0.84
N ALA A 31 15.08 1.18 0.61
CA ALA A 31 14.21 1.46 -0.54
C ALA A 31 13.70 2.91 -0.53
N VAL A 32 13.28 3.41 0.63
CA VAL A 32 12.82 4.80 0.82
C VAL A 32 13.93 5.80 0.50
N LYS A 33 15.12 5.60 1.07
CA LYS A 33 16.28 6.47 0.81
C LYS A 33 16.69 6.46 -0.66
N LYS A 34 16.72 5.28 -1.27
CA LYS A 34 17.03 5.15 -2.70
C LYS A 34 16.00 5.87 -3.56
N ALA A 35 14.71 5.67 -3.30
CA ALA A 35 13.65 6.33 -4.04
C ALA A 35 13.70 7.86 -3.90
N SER A 36 13.97 8.38 -2.70
CA SER A 36 14.15 9.81 -2.46
C SER A 36 15.28 10.41 -3.30
N ILE A 37 16.39 9.69 -3.43
CA ILE A 37 17.53 10.11 -4.25
C ILE A 37 17.20 10.05 -5.73
N ASP A 38 16.64 8.94 -6.20
CA ASP A 38 16.34 8.68 -7.61
C ASP A 38 15.25 9.66 -8.14
N GLU A 39 14.23 9.89 -7.34
CA GLU A 39 13.11 10.80 -7.68
C GLU A 39 13.40 12.27 -7.30
N ARG A 40 14.53 12.54 -6.64
CA ARG A 40 14.93 13.87 -6.13
C ARG A 40 13.85 14.55 -5.31
N CYS A 41 13.22 13.78 -4.43
CA CYS A 41 12.13 14.24 -3.58
C CYS A 41 12.47 14.05 -2.09
N GLU A 42 11.75 14.78 -1.24
CA GLU A 42 11.82 14.58 0.20
C GLU A 42 11.17 13.26 0.62
N ILE A 43 11.59 12.72 1.75
CA ILE A 43 11.00 11.53 2.33
C ILE A 43 9.69 11.92 3.02
N THR A 44 8.58 11.59 2.40
CA THR A 44 7.22 11.81 2.91
C THR A 44 6.61 10.52 3.40
N GLU A 45 5.54 10.60 4.18
CA GLU A 45 4.76 9.43 4.59
C GLU A 45 4.23 8.64 3.39
N GLU A 46 3.79 9.34 2.34
CA GLU A 46 3.32 8.71 1.10
C GLU A 46 4.43 7.89 0.41
N LEU A 47 5.66 8.39 0.41
CA LEU A 47 6.79 7.68 -0.15
C LEU A 47 7.10 6.41 0.65
N ILE A 48 7.04 6.50 1.98
CA ILE A 48 7.25 5.35 2.88
C ILE A 48 6.16 4.31 2.65
N ASP A 49 4.90 4.70 2.61
CA ASP A 49 3.77 3.81 2.35
C ASP A 49 3.88 3.13 0.97
N LYS A 50 4.28 3.88 -0.06
CA LYS A 50 4.57 3.34 -1.40
C LYS A 50 5.67 2.28 -1.38
N MET A 51 6.73 2.50 -0.60
CA MET A 51 7.84 1.53 -0.48
C MET A 51 7.46 0.32 0.37
N LEU A 52 6.65 0.48 1.42
CA LEU A 52 6.09 -0.63 2.18
C LEU A 52 5.25 -1.57 1.28
N LEU A 53 4.39 -1.01 0.46
CA LEU A 53 3.57 -1.77 -0.49
C LEU A 53 4.43 -2.45 -1.57
N LYS A 54 5.49 -1.79 -2.02
CA LYS A 54 6.43 -2.37 -2.98
C LYS A 54 7.18 -3.56 -2.37
N GLU A 55 7.67 -3.41 -1.15
CA GLU A 55 8.35 -4.49 -0.42
C GLU A 55 7.41 -5.67 -0.16
N GLN A 56 6.16 -5.40 0.20
CA GLN A 56 5.11 -6.42 0.34
C GLN A 56 4.94 -7.25 -0.93
N LYS A 57 4.92 -6.61 -2.10
CA LYS A 57 4.85 -7.31 -3.39
C LYS A 57 6.08 -8.16 -3.66
N ILE A 58 7.28 -7.62 -3.39
CA ILE A 58 8.54 -8.36 -3.56
C ILE A 58 8.53 -9.62 -2.70
N ILE A 59 8.14 -9.52 -1.44
CA ILE A 59 8.06 -10.67 -0.54
C ILE A 59 7.02 -11.69 -1.04
N GLN A 60 5.87 -11.22 -1.55
CA GLN A 60 4.86 -12.11 -2.13
C GLN A 60 5.41 -12.84 -3.36
N GLU A 61 6.12 -12.15 -4.26
CA GLU A 61 6.77 -12.78 -5.40
C GLU A 61 7.81 -13.82 -4.99
N MET A 62 8.57 -13.55 -3.91
CA MET A 62 9.52 -14.51 -3.35
C MET A 62 8.81 -15.78 -2.85
N ILE A 63 7.64 -15.64 -2.22
CA ILE A 63 6.80 -16.77 -1.80
C ILE A 63 6.30 -17.56 -3.00
N ASP A 64 5.74 -16.86 -4.00
CA ASP A 64 5.14 -17.46 -5.20
C ASP A 64 6.16 -18.21 -6.07
N THR A 65 7.41 -17.75 -6.07
CA THR A 65 8.50 -18.35 -6.85
C THR A 65 9.36 -19.31 -6.03
N CYS A 66 9.10 -19.46 -4.74
CA CYS A 66 9.87 -20.35 -3.87
C CYS A 66 9.67 -21.82 -4.27
N PRO A 67 10.76 -22.61 -4.46
CA PRO A 67 10.63 -24.02 -4.74
C PRO A 67 9.91 -24.77 -3.61
N VAL A 68 9.01 -25.68 -3.97
CA VAL A 68 8.23 -26.49 -2.99
C VAL A 68 9.13 -27.33 -2.08
N SER A 69 10.31 -27.69 -2.55
CA SER A 69 11.32 -28.43 -1.78
C SER A 69 12.02 -27.60 -0.69
N ARG A 70 11.90 -26.27 -0.73
CA ARG A 70 12.57 -25.36 0.19
C ARG A 70 11.59 -24.80 1.22
N GLN A 71 11.07 -25.70 2.08
CA GLN A 71 10.16 -25.32 3.16
C GLN A 71 10.79 -24.33 4.17
N ASP A 72 12.09 -24.44 4.41
CA ASP A 72 12.88 -23.53 5.24
C ASP A 72 12.80 -22.08 4.75
N LEU A 73 12.98 -21.86 3.45
CA LEU A 73 12.87 -20.54 2.83
C LEU A 73 11.41 -20.04 2.80
N LEU A 74 10.47 -20.92 2.52
CA LEU A 74 9.05 -20.56 2.49
C LEU A 74 8.58 -20.06 3.86
N GLU A 75 8.96 -20.73 4.94
CA GLU A 75 8.65 -20.31 6.30
C GLU A 75 9.28 -18.94 6.64
N GLU A 76 10.52 -18.70 6.24
CA GLU A 76 11.21 -17.43 6.44
C GLU A 76 10.48 -16.31 5.66
N TYR A 77 10.14 -16.53 4.40
CA TYR A 77 9.45 -15.55 3.56
C TYR A 77 8.03 -15.26 4.08
N GLN A 78 7.34 -16.28 4.59
CA GLN A 78 6.03 -16.10 5.21
C GLN A 78 6.14 -15.27 6.50
N ALA A 79 7.15 -15.49 7.31
CA ALA A 79 7.41 -14.67 8.49
C ALA A 79 7.73 -13.21 8.12
N LYS A 80 8.53 -12.99 7.08
CA LYS A 80 8.79 -11.63 6.53
C LYS A 80 7.51 -10.97 6.04
N LYS A 81 6.65 -11.74 5.38
CA LYS A 81 5.34 -11.24 4.91
C LYS A 81 4.46 -10.81 6.07
N ASP A 82 4.35 -11.59 7.11
CA ASP A 82 3.56 -11.26 8.29
C ASP A 82 4.03 -9.95 8.94
N ILE A 83 5.35 -9.73 8.97
CA ILE A 83 5.94 -8.50 9.48
C ILE A 83 5.59 -7.31 8.58
N ILE A 84 5.79 -7.42 7.28
CA ILE A 84 5.51 -6.31 6.36
C ILE A 84 4.02 -5.98 6.29
N ASP A 85 3.14 -6.98 6.35
CA ASP A 85 1.70 -6.81 6.35
C ASP A 85 1.21 -6.02 7.59
N PHE A 86 1.90 -6.17 8.71
CA PHE A 86 1.61 -5.40 9.93
C PHE A 86 1.93 -3.90 9.76
N PHE A 87 2.99 -3.56 9.04
CA PHE A 87 3.43 -2.17 8.85
C PHE A 87 2.88 -1.51 7.58
N ALA A 88 2.56 -2.29 6.56
CA ALA A 88 2.02 -1.78 5.30
C ALA A 88 0.62 -1.19 5.49
N PRO A 89 0.28 -0.11 4.76
CA PRO A 89 -1.08 0.40 4.78
C PRO A 89 -2.04 -0.64 4.22
N HIS A 90 -3.19 -0.76 4.86
CA HIS A 90 -4.24 -1.65 4.39
C HIS A 90 -4.91 -1.05 3.16
N ILE A 91 -4.76 -1.73 2.02
CA ILE A 91 -5.41 -1.33 0.77
C ILE A 91 -6.64 -2.19 0.55
N ILE A 92 -7.77 -1.52 0.39
CA ILE A 92 -9.05 -2.16 0.09
C ILE A 92 -9.03 -2.57 -1.39
N THR A 93 -9.18 -3.86 -1.63
CA THR A 93 -9.21 -4.45 -2.98
C THR A 93 -10.58 -5.05 -3.33
N GLU A 94 -11.46 -5.18 -2.33
CA GLU A 94 -12.79 -5.73 -2.53
C GLU A 94 -13.68 -4.75 -3.31
N PRO A 95 -14.19 -5.11 -4.50
CA PRO A 95 -14.95 -4.19 -5.35
C PRO A 95 -16.18 -3.58 -4.67
N THR A 96 -16.87 -4.33 -3.83
CA THR A 96 -18.04 -3.86 -3.10
C THR A 96 -17.72 -2.78 -2.08
N GLU A 97 -16.61 -2.94 -1.35
CA GLU A 97 -16.13 -1.95 -0.37
C GLU A 97 -15.62 -0.68 -1.07
N VAL A 98 -14.89 -0.85 -2.17
CA VAL A 98 -14.39 0.27 -2.98
C VAL A 98 -15.57 1.07 -3.56
N ARG A 99 -16.58 0.39 -4.10
CA ARG A 99 -17.79 1.02 -4.62
C ARG A 99 -18.52 1.81 -3.54
N HIS A 100 -18.71 1.23 -2.37
CA HIS A 100 -19.35 1.89 -1.25
C HIS A 100 -18.59 3.15 -0.83
N MET A 101 -17.26 3.09 -0.76
CA MET A 101 -16.41 4.25 -0.45
C MET A 101 -16.54 5.35 -1.51
N VAL A 102 -16.56 5.00 -2.77
CA VAL A 102 -16.76 5.95 -3.88
C VAL A 102 -18.13 6.62 -3.79
N GLU A 103 -19.19 5.84 -3.56
CA GLU A 103 -20.55 6.35 -3.40
C GLU A 103 -20.67 7.30 -2.21
N GLN A 104 -20.05 6.99 -1.07
CA GLN A 104 -20.00 7.90 0.08
C GLN A 104 -19.34 9.24 -0.24
N ILE A 105 -18.21 9.21 -0.96
CA ILE A 105 -17.50 10.43 -1.36
C ILE A 105 -18.36 11.28 -2.30
N LEU A 106 -19.09 10.66 -3.20
CA LEU A 106 -20.01 11.37 -4.12
C LEU A 106 -21.17 12.03 -3.37
N VAL A 107 -21.72 11.34 -2.37
CA VAL A 107 -22.78 11.92 -1.51
C VAL A 107 -22.25 13.09 -0.70
N GLU A 108 -21.08 12.96 -0.09
CA GLU A 108 -20.44 14.04 0.68
C GLU A 108 -20.10 15.26 -0.18
N ALA A 109 -19.76 15.04 -1.44
CA ALA A 109 -19.44 16.10 -2.39
C ALA A 109 -20.69 16.68 -3.10
N GLU A 110 -21.89 16.16 -2.76
CA GLU A 110 -23.17 16.58 -3.38
C GLU A 110 -23.15 16.46 -4.91
N ILE A 111 -22.51 15.39 -5.44
CA ILE A 111 -22.39 15.15 -6.88
C ILE A 111 -23.53 14.26 -7.35
N ASP A 112 -24.26 14.79 -8.34
CA ASP A 112 -25.28 14.05 -9.06
C ASP A 112 -24.64 13.34 -10.27
N LEU A 113 -24.69 12.01 -10.28
CA LEU A 113 -24.16 11.18 -11.37
C LEU A 113 -24.87 11.40 -12.71
N GLU A 114 -26.12 11.87 -12.70
CA GLU A 114 -26.86 12.15 -13.92
C GLU A 114 -26.34 13.42 -14.64
N SER A 115 -25.83 14.37 -13.86
CA SER A 115 -25.34 15.67 -14.39
C SER A 115 -23.82 15.74 -14.49
N ALA A 116 -23.09 14.89 -13.78
CA ALA A 116 -21.62 14.88 -13.76
C ALA A 116 -21.05 13.97 -14.85
N ASN A 117 -19.86 14.34 -15.36
CA ASN A 117 -19.12 13.45 -16.25
C ASN A 117 -18.06 12.65 -15.48
N LYS A 118 -17.61 11.54 -16.08
CA LYS A 118 -16.59 10.64 -15.50
C LYS A 118 -15.32 11.41 -15.08
N GLY A 119 -14.87 12.38 -15.86
CA GLY A 119 -13.66 13.15 -15.57
C GLY A 119 -13.79 14.01 -14.31
N GLN A 120 -14.97 14.60 -14.06
CA GLN A 120 -15.25 15.37 -12.86
C GLN A 120 -15.28 14.48 -11.61
N VAL A 121 -15.95 13.34 -11.71
CA VAL A 121 -16.00 12.34 -10.62
C VAL A 121 -14.62 11.84 -10.29
N MET A 122 -13.80 11.50 -11.27
CA MET A 122 -12.43 11.07 -11.05
C MET A 122 -11.57 12.14 -10.37
N LYS A 123 -11.69 13.40 -10.76
CA LYS A 123 -10.95 14.50 -10.13
C LYS A 123 -11.27 14.67 -8.64
N ILE A 124 -12.50 14.37 -8.24
CA ILE A 124 -12.96 14.55 -6.85
C ILE A 124 -12.68 13.31 -6.03
N VAL A 125 -12.90 12.13 -6.57
CA VAL A 125 -12.78 10.85 -5.87
C VAL A 125 -11.33 10.41 -5.75
N MET A 126 -10.54 10.48 -6.82
CA MET A 126 -9.18 9.93 -6.85
C MET A 126 -8.25 10.47 -5.75
N PRO A 127 -8.19 11.79 -5.46
CA PRO A 127 -7.36 12.30 -4.38
C PRO A 127 -7.76 11.77 -2.99
N LYS A 128 -9.04 11.51 -2.78
CA LYS A 128 -9.58 11.04 -1.49
C LYS A 128 -9.34 9.56 -1.24
N ILE A 129 -9.28 8.74 -2.29
CA ILE A 129 -9.08 7.28 -2.21
C ILE A 129 -7.64 6.85 -2.45
N LYS A 130 -6.78 7.74 -2.92
CA LYS A 130 -5.37 7.45 -3.18
C LYS A 130 -4.69 6.90 -1.92
N GLY A 131 -4.06 5.73 -2.05
CA GLY A 131 -3.39 5.05 -0.93
C GLY A 131 -4.32 4.27 0.00
N LYS A 132 -5.64 4.31 -0.20
CA LYS A 132 -6.63 3.57 0.61
C LYS A 132 -7.24 2.38 -0.13
N VAL A 133 -7.33 2.45 -1.45
CA VAL A 133 -7.93 1.44 -2.30
C VAL A 133 -7.02 1.10 -3.48
N ASP A 134 -7.24 -0.08 -4.08
CA ASP A 134 -6.60 -0.44 -5.34
C ASP A 134 -7.16 0.45 -6.46
N MET A 135 -6.27 1.19 -7.14
CA MET A 135 -6.66 2.17 -8.16
C MET A 135 -7.29 1.53 -9.41
N LYS A 136 -6.94 0.28 -9.73
CA LYS A 136 -7.57 -0.46 -10.83
C LYS A 136 -9.01 -0.78 -10.51
N VAL A 137 -9.26 -1.26 -9.31
CA VAL A 137 -10.62 -1.57 -8.81
C VAL A 137 -11.44 -0.28 -8.73
N ALA A 138 -10.87 0.80 -8.23
CA ALA A 138 -11.53 2.10 -8.17
C ALA A 138 -11.93 2.62 -9.56
N ASN A 139 -11.02 2.57 -10.52
CA ASN A 139 -11.32 2.94 -11.92
C ASN A 139 -12.44 2.10 -12.53
N GLN A 140 -12.42 0.79 -12.27
CA GLN A 140 -13.44 -0.13 -12.74
C GLN A 140 -14.80 0.19 -12.12
N CYS A 141 -14.86 0.41 -10.81
CA CYS A 141 -16.08 0.78 -10.10
C CYS A 141 -16.68 2.11 -10.62
N ILE A 142 -15.83 3.13 -10.82
CA ILE A 142 -16.27 4.42 -11.36
C ILE A 142 -16.79 4.25 -12.79
N THR A 143 -16.14 3.46 -13.62
CA THR A 143 -16.58 3.17 -15.00
C THR A 143 -17.93 2.46 -15.02
N GLU A 144 -18.13 1.50 -14.13
CA GLU A 144 -19.41 0.77 -14.01
C GLU A 144 -20.56 1.68 -13.57
N LEU A 145 -20.31 2.67 -12.68
CA LEU A 145 -21.32 3.65 -12.27
C LEU A 145 -21.84 4.50 -13.43
N PHE A 146 -21.00 4.77 -14.44
CA PHE A 146 -21.41 5.52 -15.64
C PHE A 146 -22.00 4.66 -16.76
N ASN A 147 -21.86 3.33 -16.68
CA ASN A 147 -22.40 2.39 -17.67
C ASN A 147 -23.77 1.81 -17.28
N GLN A 148 -24.32 2.22 -16.16
CA GLN A 148 -25.64 1.77 -15.70
C GLN A 148 -26.79 2.60 -16.27
#